data_8fccb36e16ce270298697fc757ac1583
#
_entry.id   8fccb36e16ce270298697fc757ac1583
#
_cell.length_a   1.000
_cell.length_b   1.000
_cell.length_c   1.000
_cell.angle_alpha   90.00
_cell.angle_beta   90.00
_cell.angle_gamma   90.00
#
_symmetry.space_group_name_H-M   'P 1'
#
loop_
_entity.id
_entity.type
_entity.pdbx_description
1 polymer ?
#
loop_
_entity_poly.entity_id
_entity_poly.type
_entity_poly.pdbx_seq_one_letter_code
_entity_poly.pdbx_strand_id
1 'polypeptide(L)'
;WPSPDVMEFMGAKDALCKVANLNIGLPDTLAYYTAEDFSAGFKKTMKFQPRVIKQNRGSSGEGIWIVKLKSGAYCKEYGAESCNDDDVLDMMEANDNHAEEHTVAEFVEFCVSGRTDKSGEWTSKGVGKYLEGGKEAGGQLVDQRFCPRIVEGELRYNLVVDQLVGIIHKKPKEGGISAVGGTGSIYTYYGPEEPKFANLTNKFLKEDLEQVMPALGLAEEPIPLWWTTDFILASPEGTPAEEEKWIVGEFNCSCVGISKCLAAYCKEDTPTASVDDITAEDMKEAQGYGDLMGTKALGILDKAKGK
;
A
#
# COMPACT_ATOMS: atom_id res chain seq x y z
N TRP A 1 -21.35 -1.74 -0.51
CA TRP A 1 -20.64 -2.67 0.33
C TRP A 1 -19.15 -2.53 0.14
N PRO A 2 -18.37 -2.11 1.08
CA PRO A 2 -18.19 -2.65 2.42
C PRO A 2 -19.01 -1.97 3.53
N SER A 3 -19.03 -2.59 4.74
CA SER A 3 -19.58 -1.97 5.95
C SER A 3 -18.70 -0.82 6.42
N PRO A 4 -19.23 0.09 7.28
CA PRO A 4 -18.39 1.15 7.88
C PRO A 4 -17.16 0.62 8.62
N ASP A 5 -17.30 -0.49 9.35
CA ASP A 5 -16.19 -1.10 10.09
C ASP A 5 -15.09 -1.61 9.16
N VAL A 6 -15.47 -2.24 8.04
CA VAL A 6 -14.51 -2.66 7.02
C VAL A 6 -13.81 -1.45 6.39
N MET A 7 -14.53 -0.35 6.12
CA MET A 7 -13.94 0.88 5.62
C MET A 7 -12.96 1.50 6.62
N GLU A 8 -13.28 1.42 7.89
CA GLU A 8 -12.45 1.98 8.96
C GLU A 8 -11.15 1.18 9.16
N PHE A 9 -11.26 -0.15 9.28
CA PHE A 9 -10.12 -0.98 9.69
C PHE A 9 -9.30 -1.53 8.52
N MET A 10 -9.92 -1.85 7.39
CA MET A 10 -9.21 -2.33 6.20
C MET A 10 -8.74 -1.20 5.29
N GLY A 11 -9.52 -0.11 5.19
CA GLY A 11 -9.21 1.05 4.36
C GLY A 11 -8.17 2.01 4.97
N ALA A 12 -7.65 1.71 6.14
CA ALA A 12 -6.60 2.47 6.81
C ALA A 12 -5.26 1.72 6.74
N LYS A 13 -4.13 2.44 6.77
CA LYS A 13 -2.80 1.83 6.73
C LYS A 13 -2.43 1.08 8.01
N ASP A 14 -3.18 1.28 9.11
CA ASP A 14 -3.12 0.44 10.31
C ASP A 14 -3.34 -1.05 10.01
N ALA A 15 -4.11 -1.36 8.97
CA ALA A 15 -4.28 -2.72 8.47
C ALA A 15 -2.95 -3.44 8.23
N LEU A 16 -1.92 -2.72 7.76
CA LEU A 16 -0.59 -3.27 7.50
C LEU A 16 0.09 -3.78 8.77
N CYS A 17 -0.14 -3.09 9.91
CA CYS A 17 0.39 -3.52 11.21
C CYS A 17 -0.32 -4.79 11.70
N LYS A 18 -1.62 -4.90 11.45
CA LYS A 18 -2.43 -6.05 11.88
C LYS A 18 -2.11 -7.32 11.07
N VAL A 19 -1.83 -7.18 9.79
CA VAL A 19 -1.45 -8.31 8.92
C VAL A 19 0.06 -8.59 8.90
N ALA A 20 0.87 -7.85 9.66
CA ALA A 20 2.33 -7.91 9.62
C ALA A 20 2.91 -9.32 9.82
N ASN A 21 2.23 -10.17 10.57
CA ASN A 21 2.65 -11.55 10.88
C ASN A 21 2.07 -12.61 9.94
N LEU A 22 1.22 -12.24 8.97
CA LEU A 22 0.78 -13.14 7.91
C LEU A 22 1.89 -13.36 6.87
N ASN A 23 1.75 -14.39 6.02
CA ASN A 23 2.72 -14.62 4.95
C ASN A 23 2.88 -13.41 4.01
N ILE A 24 1.76 -12.72 3.74
CA ILE A 24 1.72 -11.47 2.96
C ILE A 24 2.16 -10.24 3.76
N GLY A 25 2.46 -10.36 5.04
CA GLY A 25 2.82 -9.25 5.91
C GLY A 25 4.32 -8.93 5.89
N LEU A 26 4.64 -7.73 6.35
CA LEU A 26 6.01 -7.32 6.64
C LEU A 26 6.16 -7.21 8.16
N PRO A 27 6.87 -8.17 8.83
CA PRO A 27 7.03 -8.14 10.28
C PRO A 27 7.67 -6.85 10.81
N ASP A 28 8.56 -6.21 10.01
CA ASP A 28 9.13 -4.90 10.31
C ASP A 28 8.13 -3.79 9.92
N THR A 29 6.99 -3.76 10.61
CA THR A 29 5.93 -2.76 10.47
C THR A 29 5.53 -2.29 11.87
N LEU A 30 5.66 -1.00 12.12
CA LEU A 30 5.38 -0.36 13.41
C LEU A 30 4.30 0.70 13.26
N ALA A 31 3.53 0.93 14.32
CA ALA A 31 2.53 1.99 14.40
C ALA A 31 2.88 2.96 15.53
N TYR A 32 2.71 4.24 15.28
CA TYR A 32 2.88 5.30 16.26
C TYR A 32 1.60 6.13 16.37
N TYR A 33 1.16 6.37 17.59
CA TYR A 33 -0.08 7.11 17.89
C TYR A 33 0.19 8.40 18.68
N THR A 34 1.41 8.58 19.19
CA THR A 34 1.84 9.77 19.94
C THR A 34 3.12 10.35 19.35
N ALA A 35 3.35 11.64 19.59
CA ALA A 35 4.56 12.32 19.17
C ALA A 35 5.82 11.74 19.78
N GLU A 36 5.73 11.35 21.06
CA GLU A 36 6.83 10.76 21.83
C GLU A 36 7.21 9.39 21.26
N ASP A 37 6.22 8.51 21.02
CA ASP A 37 6.46 7.18 20.46
C ASP A 37 7.03 7.27 19.06
N PHE A 38 6.50 8.17 18.23
CA PHE A 38 7.01 8.39 16.88
C PHE A 38 8.45 8.88 16.90
N SER A 39 8.75 9.93 17.66
CA SER A 39 10.10 10.46 17.74
C SER A 39 11.12 9.43 18.21
N ALA A 40 10.79 8.69 19.28
CA ALA A 40 11.69 7.69 19.83
C ALA A 40 11.83 6.45 18.92
N GLY A 41 10.73 5.99 18.34
CA GLY A 41 10.70 4.80 17.47
C GLY A 41 11.35 5.08 16.12
N PHE A 42 10.96 6.15 15.46
CA PHE A 42 11.50 6.55 14.15
C PHE A 42 13.02 6.73 14.18
N LYS A 43 13.57 7.39 15.20
CA LYS A 43 15.02 7.53 15.32
C LYS A 43 15.76 6.20 15.40
N LYS A 44 15.16 5.18 16.02
CA LYS A 44 15.75 3.82 16.09
C LYS A 44 15.63 3.08 14.76
N THR A 45 14.44 3.11 14.15
CA THR A 45 14.20 2.41 12.87
C THR A 45 15.02 3.03 11.76
N MET A 46 15.08 4.37 11.69
CA MET A 46 15.82 5.12 10.68
C MET A 46 17.35 4.91 10.81
N LYS A 47 17.86 4.78 12.03
CA LYS A 47 19.28 4.47 12.24
C LYS A 47 19.66 3.07 11.80
N PHE A 48 18.69 2.16 11.72
CA PHE A 48 18.92 0.78 11.32
C PHE A 48 18.89 0.59 9.79
N GLN A 49 17.93 1.19 9.09
CA GLN A 49 17.75 1.02 7.63
C GLN A 49 16.76 2.06 7.05
N PRO A 50 16.73 2.25 5.72
CA PRO A 50 15.74 3.11 5.07
C PRO A 50 14.31 2.72 5.42
N ARG A 51 13.45 3.74 5.58
CA ARG A 51 12.05 3.57 6.01
C ARG A 51 11.06 4.13 5.01
N VAL A 52 9.82 3.64 5.11
CA VAL A 52 8.65 4.23 4.49
C VAL A 52 7.70 4.63 5.63
N ILE A 53 7.48 5.92 5.77
CA ILE A 53 6.57 6.48 6.76
C ILE A 53 5.27 6.85 6.06
N LYS A 54 4.14 6.34 6.57
CA LYS A 54 2.82 6.48 5.94
C LYS A 54 1.84 7.09 6.92
N GLN A 55 1.13 8.15 6.51
CA GLN A 55 -0.05 8.58 7.25
C GLN A 55 -1.13 7.48 7.19
N ASN A 56 -1.96 7.39 8.22
CA ASN A 56 -2.96 6.33 8.33
C ASN A 56 -4.02 6.39 7.23
N ARG A 57 -4.47 7.58 6.88
CA ARG A 57 -5.49 7.82 5.83
C ARG A 57 -4.96 8.82 4.82
N GLY A 58 -5.14 8.52 3.56
CA GLY A 58 -4.69 9.31 2.44
C GLY A 58 -4.82 8.51 1.15
N SER A 59 -4.80 9.17 0.01
CA SER A 59 -4.88 8.57 -1.30
C SER A 59 -3.78 9.08 -2.21
N SER A 60 -3.55 8.40 -3.33
CA SER A 60 -2.62 8.85 -4.37
C SER A 60 -1.20 9.14 -3.88
N GLY A 61 -0.72 8.39 -2.88
CA GLY A 61 0.63 8.54 -2.34
C GLY A 61 0.85 9.73 -1.42
N GLU A 62 -0.18 10.52 -1.12
CA GLU A 62 -0.09 11.64 -0.18
C GLU A 62 0.27 11.14 1.23
N GLY A 63 1.23 11.82 1.88
CA GLY A 63 1.71 11.46 3.21
C GLY A 63 2.41 10.11 3.29
N ILE A 64 2.91 9.60 2.16
CA ILE A 64 3.80 8.44 2.10
C ILE A 64 5.20 8.94 1.78
N TRP A 65 6.09 8.82 2.76
CA TRP A 65 7.45 9.30 2.68
C TRP A 65 8.45 8.14 2.64
N ILE A 66 9.25 8.08 1.58
CA ILE A 66 10.43 7.22 1.52
C ILE A 66 11.59 8.01 2.11
N VAL A 67 12.19 7.50 3.18
CA VAL A 67 13.18 8.23 4.00
C VAL A 67 14.47 7.44 4.11
N LYS A 68 15.61 8.09 3.87
CA LYS A 68 16.95 7.52 3.96
C LYS A 68 17.88 8.47 4.70
N LEU A 69 18.83 7.92 5.46
CA LEU A 69 19.94 8.76 5.96
C LEU A 69 20.82 9.19 4.79
N LYS A 70 21.04 10.48 4.64
CA LYS A 70 21.92 11.04 3.61
C LYS A 70 23.37 10.56 3.77
N SER A 71 23.79 10.35 4.99
CA SER A 71 25.12 9.79 5.29
C SER A 71 25.29 8.34 4.90
N GLY A 72 24.18 7.58 4.76
CA GLY A 72 24.20 6.13 4.58
C GLY A 72 24.75 5.34 5.78
N ALA A 73 24.98 6.00 6.91
CA ALA A 73 25.59 5.42 8.10
C ALA A 73 24.56 4.69 8.98
N TYR A 74 24.17 3.50 8.57
CA TYR A 74 23.24 2.63 9.31
C TYR A 74 23.97 1.74 10.31
N CYS A 75 23.35 1.49 11.48
CA CYS A 75 23.84 0.50 12.43
C CYS A 75 23.53 -0.93 11.95
N LYS A 76 24.29 -1.90 12.46
CA LYS A 76 24.15 -3.30 12.04
C LYS A 76 23.01 -4.04 12.74
N GLU A 77 22.57 -3.54 13.87
CA GLU A 77 21.62 -4.20 14.75
C GLU A 77 20.54 -3.21 15.18
N TYR A 78 19.29 -3.63 15.08
CA TYR A 78 18.15 -2.79 15.45
C TYR A 78 18.20 -2.38 16.92
N GLY A 79 18.08 -1.10 17.18
CA GLY A 79 18.08 -0.52 18.52
C GLY A 79 19.45 -0.34 19.16
N ALA A 80 20.55 -0.74 18.50
CA ALA A 80 21.91 -0.48 19.01
C ALA A 80 22.23 1.02 19.07
N GLU A 81 21.72 1.78 18.11
CA GLU A 81 21.88 3.23 18.02
C GLU A 81 20.56 3.90 17.66
N SER A 82 20.52 5.22 17.81
CA SER A 82 19.42 6.09 17.34
C SER A 82 20.00 7.25 16.53
N CYS A 83 19.20 7.78 15.60
CA CYS A 83 19.56 9.04 14.92
C CYS A 83 19.61 10.19 15.89
N ASN A 84 20.50 11.13 15.63
CA ASN A 84 20.50 12.44 16.26
C ASN A 84 19.48 13.36 15.58
N ASP A 85 19.11 14.44 16.24
CA ASP A 85 18.15 15.43 15.72
C ASP A 85 18.67 16.15 14.47
N ASP A 86 19.97 16.30 14.33
CA ASP A 86 20.69 16.98 13.23
C ASP A 86 21.13 16.02 12.11
N ASP A 87 20.90 14.70 12.23
CA ASP A 87 21.13 13.77 11.12
C ASP A 87 20.24 14.16 9.93
N VAL A 88 20.84 14.26 8.74
CA VAL A 88 20.14 14.68 7.52
C VAL A 88 19.51 13.49 6.82
N LEU A 89 18.28 13.67 6.40
CA LEU A 89 17.46 12.72 5.67
C LEU A 89 17.35 13.14 4.19
N ASP A 90 17.53 12.19 3.28
CA ASP A 90 17.04 12.27 1.90
C ASP A 90 15.64 11.67 1.87
N MET A 91 14.67 12.44 1.42
CA MET A 91 13.27 12.04 1.47
C MET A 91 12.60 12.22 0.12
N MET A 92 11.57 11.41 -0.13
CA MET A 92 10.73 11.53 -1.31
C MET A 92 9.28 11.27 -0.93
N GLU A 93 8.37 12.18 -1.27
CA GLU A 93 6.94 11.93 -1.15
C GLU A 93 6.42 11.14 -2.36
N ALA A 94 5.65 10.07 -2.10
CA ALA A 94 5.22 9.13 -3.13
C ALA A 94 4.16 9.70 -4.09
N ASN A 95 3.49 10.80 -3.75
CA ASN A 95 2.41 11.38 -4.55
C ASN A 95 2.87 11.90 -5.93
N ASP A 96 4.09 12.44 -6.02
CA ASP A 96 4.65 13.01 -7.26
C ASP A 96 6.16 12.76 -7.43
N ASN A 97 6.77 11.92 -6.57
CA ASN A 97 8.21 11.68 -6.49
C ASN A 97 9.01 12.94 -6.15
N HIS A 98 8.42 13.86 -5.38
CA HIS A 98 9.08 15.08 -4.94
C HIS A 98 10.15 14.77 -3.89
N ALA A 99 11.39 15.19 -4.16
CA ALA A 99 12.52 14.94 -3.28
C ALA A 99 12.83 16.18 -2.42
N GLU A 100 13.12 15.95 -1.15
CA GLU A 100 13.50 17.00 -0.17
C GLU A 100 14.59 16.48 0.76
N GLU A 101 15.29 17.42 1.39
CA GLU A 101 16.28 17.15 2.44
C GLU A 101 15.88 17.90 3.70
N HIS A 102 15.74 17.18 4.81
CA HIS A 102 15.45 17.75 6.12
C HIS A 102 16.23 17.01 7.20
N THR A 103 16.39 17.63 8.36
CA THR A 103 16.92 16.94 9.53
C THR A 103 15.87 16.00 10.13
N VAL A 104 16.31 15.04 10.94
CA VAL A 104 15.41 14.16 11.70
C VAL A 104 14.43 14.98 12.56
N ALA A 105 14.91 16.04 13.22
CA ALA A 105 14.07 16.92 14.04
C ALA A 105 13.00 17.62 13.22
N GLU A 106 13.34 18.18 12.05
CA GLU A 106 12.41 18.85 11.14
C GLU A 106 11.33 17.89 10.63
N PHE A 107 11.73 16.68 10.22
CA PHE A 107 10.77 15.68 9.76
C PHE A 107 9.81 15.22 10.88
N VAL A 108 10.32 14.98 12.08
CA VAL A 108 9.48 14.64 13.24
C VAL A 108 8.52 15.79 13.55
N GLU A 109 9.00 17.03 13.59
CA GLU A 109 8.15 18.21 13.81
C GLU A 109 7.07 18.36 12.73
N PHE A 110 7.44 18.17 11.47
CA PHE A 110 6.48 18.17 10.35
C PHE A 110 5.40 17.11 10.52
N CYS A 111 5.76 15.86 10.83
CA CYS A 111 4.81 14.77 11.00
C CYS A 111 3.85 15.01 12.19
N VAL A 112 4.32 15.69 13.24
CA VAL A 112 3.54 15.93 14.47
C VAL A 112 2.72 17.21 14.38
N SER A 113 3.37 18.32 14.02
CA SER A 113 2.81 19.68 14.13
C SER A 113 2.49 20.30 12.76
N GLY A 114 2.93 19.69 11.67
CA GLY A 114 2.81 20.23 10.33
C GLY A 114 3.90 21.26 10.04
N ARG A 115 3.61 22.18 9.13
CA ARG A 115 4.56 23.23 8.73
C ARG A 115 4.63 24.33 9.79
N THR A 116 5.70 24.31 10.55
CA THR A 116 6.03 25.30 11.58
C THR A 116 7.41 25.88 11.30
N ASP A 117 7.78 26.95 12.01
CA ASP A 117 9.14 27.52 11.94
C ASP A 117 10.22 26.51 12.35
N LYS A 118 9.84 25.43 13.05
CA LYS A 118 10.75 24.38 13.51
C LYS A 118 10.84 23.20 12.55
N SER A 119 9.87 23.06 11.65
CA SER A 119 9.86 21.96 10.67
C SER A 119 10.72 22.23 9.44
N GLY A 120 11.35 23.40 9.33
CA GLY A 120 12.09 23.81 8.15
C GLY A 120 11.20 24.31 7.00
N GLU A 121 11.82 24.61 5.87
CA GLU A 121 11.12 25.05 4.66
C GLU A 121 10.77 23.83 3.77
N TRP A 122 9.49 23.56 3.61
CA TRP A 122 8.97 22.44 2.82
C TRP A 122 8.45 22.90 1.46
N THR A 123 8.83 22.21 0.41
CA THR A 123 8.42 22.48 -0.97
C THR A 123 7.43 21.41 -1.54
N SER A 124 7.31 20.26 -0.87
CA SER A 124 6.32 19.23 -1.17
C SER A 124 4.89 19.74 -1.00
N LYS A 125 3.90 18.97 -1.45
CA LYS A 125 2.48 19.27 -1.24
C LYS A 125 1.95 18.80 0.12
N GLY A 126 2.65 17.88 0.78
CA GLY A 126 2.27 17.34 2.07
C GLY A 126 2.09 18.41 3.12
N VAL A 127 1.07 18.27 3.95
CA VAL A 127 0.75 19.24 5.01
C VAL A 127 1.30 18.85 6.37
N GLY A 128 1.70 17.59 6.54
CA GLY A 128 2.13 17.05 7.83
C GLY A 128 0.98 16.84 8.81
N LYS A 129 1.28 16.89 10.13
CA LYS A 129 0.30 16.83 11.21
C LYS A 129 -0.49 15.51 11.25
N TYR A 130 0.21 14.42 10.99
CA TYR A 130 -0.40 13.10 10.77
C TYR A 130 -0.88 12.40 12.05
N LEU A 131 -0.49 12.92 13.22
CA LEU A 131 -0.88 12.39 14.54
C LEU A 131 -2.00 13.21 15.19
N GLU A 132 -2.60 14.17 14.47
CA GLU A 132 -3.64 15.04 15.04
C GLU A 132 -4.84 14.23 15.52
N GLY A 133 -5.32 14.57 16.72
CA GLY A 133 -6.43 13.90 17.37
C GLY A 133 -6.12 12.53 17.98
N GLY A 134 -4.88 12.02 17.79
CA GLY A 134 -4.46 10.74 18.31
C GLY A 134 -5.21 9.54 17.73
N LYS A 135 -5.07 8.39 18.33
CA LYS A 135 -5.63 7.12 17.86
C LYS A 135 -7.15 7.17 17.62
N GLU A 136 -7.90 7.82 18.51
CA GLU A 136 -9.36 7.91 18.43
C GLU A 136 -9.86 8.68 17.19
N ALA A 137 -9.08 9.65 16.71
CA ALA A 137 -9.38 10.40 15.49
C ALA A 137 -8.69 9.84 14.24
N GLY A 138 -8.03 8.67 14.37
CA GLY A 138 -7.26 8.07 13.28
C GLY A 138 -5.88 8.69 13.07
N GLY A 139 -5.41 9.55 13.98
CA GLY A 139 -4.07 10.11 14.02
C GLY A 139 -3.06 9.00 14.30
N GLN A 140 -2.27 8.64 13.27
CA GLN A 140 -1.34 7.51 13.32
C GLN A 140 -0.33 7.62 12.18
N LEU A 141 0.86 7.13 12.45
CA LEU A 141 1.88 6.86 11.44
C LEU A 141 2.22 5.37 11.41
N VAL A 142 2.36 4.83 10.23
CA VAL A 142 2.87 3.49 9.98
C VAL A 142 4.30 3.61 9.44
N ASP A 143 5.20 2.88 10.05
CA ASP A 143 6.63 2.86 9.73
C ASP A 143 7.02 1.46 9.27
N GLN A 144 7.45 1.34 8.02
CA GLN A 144 7.86 0.08 7.41
C GLN A 144 9.27 0.17 6.85
N ARG A 145 9.96 -0.96 6.81
CA ARG A 145 11.21 -1.08 6.07
C ARG A 145 10.98 -0.74 4.59
N PHE A 146 11.88 0.05 4.02
CA PHE A 146 11.87 0.30 2.58
C PHE A 146 12.22 -0.97 1.81
N CYS A 147 11.42 -1.30 0.81
CA CYS A 147 11.65 -2.41 -0.11
C CYS A 147 12.18 -1.86 -1.45
N PRO A 148 13.49 -1.92 -1.72
CA PRO A 148 14.10 -1.23 -2.85
C PRO A 148 13.64 -1.76 -4.21
N ARG A 149 13.17 -3.02 -4.28
CA ARG A 149 12.62 -3.61 -5.51
C ARG A 149 11.27 -3.02 -5.94
N ILE A 150 10.74 -2.02 -5.21
CA ILE A 150 9.58 -1.23 -5.66
C ILE A 150 9.79 -0.60 -7.05
N VAL A 151 11.03 -0.36 -7.46
CA VAL A 151 11.39 0.10 -8.81
C VAL A 151 11.01 -0.90 -9.91
N GLU A 152 10.85 -2.18 -9.57
CA GLU A 152 10.34 -3.22 -10.47
C GLU A 152 8.82 -3.15 -10.63
N GLY A 153 8.16 -2.45 -9.72
CA GLY A 153 6.72 -2.22 -9.70
C GLY A 153 6.01 -2.86 -8.51
N GLU A 154 4.74 -2.51 -8.37
CA GLU A 154 3.80 -3.12 -7.44
C GLU A 154 2.68 -3.83 -8.22
N LEU A 155 2.11 -4.87 -7.64
CA LEU A 155 1.02 -5.63 -8.24
C LEU A 155 -0.28 -5.28 -7.52
N ARG A 156 -1.22 -4.66 -8.22
CA ARG A 156 -2.58 -4.45 -7.72
C ARG A 156 -3.45 -5.63 -8.12
N TYR A 157 -3.84 -6.42 -7.15
CA TYR A 157 -4.83 -7.48 -7.31
C TYR A 157 -6.23 -6.90 -7.15
N ASN A 158 -7.08 -7.15 -8.13
CA ASN A 158 -8.48 -6.71 -8.12
C ASN A 158 -9.36 -7.92 -7.82
N LEU A 159 -10.13 -7.82 -6.73
CA LEU A 159 -10.95 -8.93 -6.25
C LEU A 159 -12.43 -8.55 -6.19
N VAL A 160 -13.25 -9.51 -6.53
CA VAL A 160 -14.70 -9.49 -6.27
C VAL A 160 -14.95 -10.53 -5.18
N VAL A 161 -15.12 -10.05 -3.95
CA VAL A 161 -15.16 -10.87 -2.73
C VAL A 161 -13.86 -11.67 -2.60
N ASP A 162 -13.91 -12.97 -2.86
CA ASP A 162 -12.81 -13.94 -2.77
C ASP A 162 -12.22 -14.33 -4.14
N GLN A 163 -12.72 -13.77 -5.22
CA GLN A 163 -12.30 -14.12 -6.58
C GLN A 163 -11.40 -13.03 -7.17
N LEU A 164 -10.17 -13.41 -7.53
CA LEU A 164 -9.28 -12.56 -8.31
C LEU A 164 -9.84 -12.41 -9.73
N VAL A 165 -9.91 -11.19 -10.22
CA VAL A 165 -10.47 -10.88 -11.55
C VAL A 165 -9.47 -10.20 -12.48
N GLY A 166 -8.39 -9.68 -11.93
CA GLY A 166 -7.31 -9.13 -12.74
C GLY A 166 -6.17 -8.59 -11.90
N ILE A 167 -5.01 -8.47 -12.51
CA ILE A 167 -3.78 -8.00 -11.92
C ILE A 167 -3.29 -6.78 -12.71
N ILE A 168 -2.97 -5.70 -12.02
CA ILE A 168 -2.35 -4.52 -12.61
C ILE A 168 -0.92 -4.42 -12.08
N HIS A 169 0.06 -4.56 -12.96
CA HIS A 169 1.45 -4.28 -12.62
C HIS A 169 1.71 -2.79 -12.86
N LYS A 170 1.96 -2.06 -11.80
CA LYS A 170 2.23 -0.62 -11.81
C LYS A 170 3.72 -0.40 -11.61
N LYS A 171 4.43 -0.03 -12.67
CA LYS A 171 5.87 0.21 -12.64
C LYS A 171 6.15 1.71 -12.58
N PRO A 172 6.97 2.20 -11.65
CA PRO A 172 7.42 3.59 -11.64
C PRO A 172 8.12 3.95 -12.96
N LYS A 173 8.04 5.22 -13.36
CA LYS A 173 8.89 5.72 -14.44
C LYS A 173 10.37 5.56 -14.08
N GLU A 174 11.24 5.57 -15.06
CA GLU A 174 12.70 5.53 -14.85
C GLU A 174 13.14 6.64 -13.90
N GLY A 175 13.91 6.28 -12.88
CA GLY A 175 14.36 7.17 -11.81
C GLY A 175 13.32 7.49 -10.73
N GLY A 176 12.07 7.06 -10.88
CA GLY A 176 11.02 7.18 -9.86
C GLY A 176 10.95 5.96 -8.94
N ILE A 177 10.31 6.13 -7.79
CA ILE A 177 10.06 5.06 -6.82
C ILE A 177 8.56 4.80 -6.68
N SER A 178 7.73 5.82 -6.94
CA SER A 178 6.28 5.72 -6.84
C SER A 178 5.63 5.41 -8.18
N ALA A 179 4.70 4.48 -8.17
CA ALA A 179 3.86 4.12 -9.31
C ALA A 179 2.43 4.71 -9.22
N VAL A 180 2.27 5.81 -8.53
CA VAL A 180 0.99 6.54 -8.42
C VAL A 180 0.59 7.10 -9.80
N GLY A 181 -0.72 7.11 -10.09
CA GLY A 181 -1.25 7.69 -11.32
C GLY A 181 -0.87 9.17 -11.46
N GLY A 182 -0.47 9.56 -12.67
CA GLY A 182 -0.01 10.94 -12.94
C GLY A 182 1.50 11.18 -12.79
N THR A 183 2.25 10.20 -12.25
CA THR A 183 3.73 10.31 -12.13
C THR A 183 4.48 9.83 -13.39
N GLY A 184 3.78 9.45 -14.44
CA GLY A 184 4.37 8.85 -15.64
C GLY A 184 4.67 7.35 -15.49
N SER A 185 4.02 6.69 -14.54
CA SER A 185 4.12 5.25 -14.30
C SER A 185 3.52 4.44 -15.45
N ILE A 186 4.08 3.25 -15.68
CA ILE A 186 3.63 2.32 -16.71
C ILE A 186 2.75 1.27 -16.06
N TYR A 187 1.53 1.11 -16.55
CA TYR A 187 0.57 0.11 -16.09
C TYR A 187 0.45 -0.99 -17.12
N THR A 188 0.71 -2.20 -16.69
CA THR A 188 0.51 -3.40 -17.50
C THR A 188 -0.50 -4.28 -16.80
N TYR A 189 -1.41 -4.79 -17.54
CA TYR A 189 -2.57 -5.48 -17.06
C TYR A 189 -2.50 -6.96 -17.43
N TYR A 190 -2.99 -7.83 -16.60
CA TYR A 190 -2.95 -9.28 -16.75
C TYR A 190 -4.23 -9.94 -16.26
N GLY A 191 -4.60 -11.03 -16.87
CA GLY A 191 -5.67 -11.89 -16.37
C GLY A 191 -5.32 -12.53 -15.01
N PRO A 192 -6.32 -13.09 -14.32
CA PRO A 192 -6.11 -13.70 -13.01
C PRO A 192 -5.21 -14.95 -13.04
N GLU A 193 -5.07 -15.59 -14.21
CA GLU A 193 -4.30 -16.83 -14.42
C GLU A 193 -2.88 -16.56 -14.93
N GLU A 194 -2.39 -15.31 -14.90
CA GLU A 194 -1.06 -14.95 -15.40
C GLU A 194 0.04 -15.82 -14.76
N PRO A 195 0.76 -16.66 -15.54
CA PRO A 195 1.73 -17.60 -15.01
C PRO A 195 2.89 -16.94 -14.24
N LYS A 196 3.27 -15.73 -14.65
CA LYS A 196 4.33 -14.95 -14.00
C LYS A 196 4.06 -14.70 -12.52
N PHE A 197 2.79 -14.58 -12.14
CA PHE A 197 2.38 -14.28 -10.77
C PHE A 197 1.74 -15.48 -10.06
N ALA A 198 1.74 -16.67 -10.68
CA ALA A 198 1.06 -17.86 -10.16
C ALA A 198 1.49 -18.24 -8.74
N ASN A 199 2.76 -18.05 -8.39
CA ASN A 199 3.26 -18.34 -7.04
C ASN A 199 2.58 -17.43 -5.99
N LEU A 200 2.60 -16.11 -6.19
CA LEU A 200 1.91 -15.15 -5.32
C LEU A 200 0.41 -15.41 -5.30
N THR A 201 -0.22 -15.56 -6.47
CA THR A 201 -1.67 -15.78 -6.61
C THR A 201 -2.12 -17.01 -5.85
N ASN A 202 -1.45 -18.15 -6.05
CA ASN A 202 -1.81 -19.38 -5.35
C ASN A 202 -1.64 -19.26 -3.83
N LYS A 203 -0.52 -18.69 -3.39
CA LYS A 203 -0.23 -18.48 -1.96
C LYS A 203 -1.27 -17.57 -1.32
N PHE A 204 -1.51 -16.41 -1.93
CA PHE A 204 -2.47 -15.44 -1.40
C PHE A 204 -3.89 -16.01 -1.33
N LEU A 205 -4.41 -16.56 -2.43
CA LEU A 205 -5.79 -17.01 -2.48
C LEU A 205 -6.05 -18.25 -1.61
N LYS A 206 -5.06 -19.14 -1.43
CA LYS A 206 -5.24 -20.41 -0.71
C LYS A 206 -4.84 -20.35 0.76
N GLU A 207 -3.91 -19.49 1.13
CA GLU A 207 -3.32 -19.50 2.47
C GLU A 207 -3.63 -18.23 3.27
N ASP A 208 -3.57 -17.05 2.60
CA ASP A 208 -3.61 -15.77 3.31
C ASP A 208 -4.99 -15.11 3.28
N LEU A 209 -5.75 -15.24 2.19
CA LEU A 209 -6.99 -14.51 1.99
C LEU A 209 -7.99 -14.70 3.13
N GLU A 210 -8.17 -15.94 3.61
CA GLU A 210 -9.08 -16.27 4.71
C GLU A 210 -8.61 -15.67 6.05
N GLN A 211 -7.33 -15.34 6.19
CA GLN A 211 -6.74 -14.79 7.40
C GLN A 211 -6.83 -13.26 7.47
N VAL A 212 -7.06 -12.58 6.33
CA VAL A 212 -7.05 -11.12 6.27
C VAL A 212 -8.12 -10.52 7.19
N MET A 213 -9.38 -10.89 7.02
CA MET A 213 -10.47 -10.32 7.82
C MET A 213 -10.33 -10.63 9.33
N PRO A 214 -10.00 -11.87 9.75
CA PRO A 214 -9.71 -12.17 11.16
C PRO A 214 -8.53 -11.36 11.72
N ALA A 215 -7.44 -11.23 10.98
CA ALA A 215 -6.28 -10.44 11.43
C ALA A 215 -6.62 -8.95 11.62
N LEU A 216 -7.54 -8.42 10.83
CA LEU A 216 -8.05 -7.05 10.97
C LEU A 216 -9.04 -6.88 12.14
N GLY A 217 -9.46 -7.97 12.79
CA GLY A 217 -10.53 -7.95 13.80
C GLY A 217 -11.93 -7.91 13.21
N LEU A 218 -12.07 -8.29 11.94
CA LEU A 218 -13.30 -8.23 11.15
C LEU A 218 -13.83 -9.63 10.78
N ALA A 219 -13.59 -10.63 11.62
CA ALA A 219 -13.95 -12.04 11.33
C ALA A 219 -15.45 -12.25 11.04
N GLU A 220 -16.32 -11.42 11.63
CA GLU A 220 -17.78 -11.50 11.43
C GLU A 220 -18.27 -10.67 10.23
N GLU A 221 -17.40 -9.85 9.66
CA GLU A 221 -17.72 -9.02 8.51
C GLU A 221 -17.47 -9.78 7.20
N PRO A 222 -18.32 -9.62 6.19
CA PRO A 222 -18.06 -10.16 4.87
C PRO A 222 -16.89 -9.41 4.21
N ILE A 223 -16.09 -10.14 3.45
CA ILE A 223 -15.08 -9.55 2.57
C ILE A 223 -15.77 -8.51 1.65
N PRO A 224 -15.15 -7.36 1.37
CA PRO A 224 -15.73 -6.34 0.50
C PRO A 224 -16.13 -6.89 -0.86
N LEU A 225 -17.27 -6.43 -1.40
CA LEU A 225 -17.74 -6.85 -2.71
C LEU A 225 -16.70 -6.60 -3.81
N TRP A 226 -16.09 -5.43 -3.74
CA TRP A 226 -15.01 -5.00 -4.64
C TRP A 226 -13.90 -4.37 -3.83
N TRP A 227 -12.70 -4.88 -3.98
CA TRP A 227 -11.53 -4.36 -3.28
C TRP A 227 -10.24 -4.68 -4.01
N THR A 228 -9.17 -4.01 -3.64
CA THR A 228 -7.83 -4.30 -4.15
C THR A 228 -6.84 -4.46 -3.02
N THR A 229 -5.81 -5.26 -3.28
CA THR A 229 -4.60 -5.31 -2.47
C THR A 229 -3.39 -5.08 -3.35
N ASP A 230 -2.50 -4.20 -2.91
CA ASP A 230 -1.27 -3.89 -3.61
C ASP A 230 -0.12 -4.67 -2.98
N PHE A 231 0.60 -5.44 -3.79
CA PHE A 231 1.75 -6.23 -3.35
C PHE A 231 3.07 -5.61 -3.81
N ILE A 232 4.05 -5.60 -2.92
CA ILE A 232 5.40 -5.08 -3.15
C ILE A 232 6.40 -6.21 -2.94
N LEU A 233 7.44 -6.26 -3.80
CA LEU A 233 8.49 -7.25 -3.70
C LEU A 233 9.45 -6.92 -2.55
N ALA A 234 9.49 -7.77 -1.53
CA ALA A 234 10.25 -7.55 -0.30
C ALA A 234 11.54 -8.37 -0.20
N SER A 235 11.68 -9.41 -1.02
CA SER A 235 12.90 -10.23 -1.11
C SER A 235 14.05 -9.45 -1.76
N PRO A 236 15.30 -9.78 -1.44
CA PRO A 236 16.48 -9.20 -2.09
C PRO A 236 16.49 -9.42 -3.60
N GLU A 237 17.22 -8.57 -4.31
CA GLU A 237 17.50 -8.77 -5.73
C GLU A 237 18.25 -10.09 -5.95
N GLY A 238 17.92 -10.80 -7.04
CA GLY A 238 18.50 -12.11 -7.36
C GLY A 238 17.87 -13.28 -6.62
N THR A 239 16.84 -13.05 -5.78
CA THR A 239 16.04 -14.15 -5.22
C THR A 239 15.33 -14.91 -6.35
N PRO A 240 15.39 -16.26 -6.39
CA PRO A 240 14.64 -17.04 -7.36
C PRO A 240 13.14 -16.73 -7.32
N ALA A 241 12.47 -16.72 -8.47
CA ALA A 241 11.06 -16.31 -8.57
C ALA A 241 10.11 -17.14 -7.67
N GLU A 242 10.42 -18.42 -7.47
CA GLU A 242 9.67 -19.32 -6.58
C GLU A 242 9.87 -19.02 -5.09
N GLU A 243 10.96 -18.34 -4.74
CA GLU A 243 11.30 -17.94 -3.37
C GLU A 243 10.97 -16.46 -3.09
N GLU A 244 10.56 -15.72 -4.11
CA GLU A 244 10.23 -14.30 -3.96
C GLU A 244 9.12 -14.09 -2.92
N LYS A 245 9.40 -13.18 -2.00
CA LYS A 245 8.44 -12.74 -0.99
C LYS A 245 7.77 -11.44 -1.43
N TRP A 246 6.47 -11.52 -1.62
CA TRP A 246 5.59 -10.38 -1.82
C TRP A 246 4.91 -10.02 -0.50
N ILE A 247 4.79 -8.75 -0.23
CA ILE A 247 4.12 -8.23 0.97
C ILE A 247 3.02 -7.26 0.57
N VAL A 248 1.99 -7.15 1.38
CA VAL A 248 0.94 -6.14 1.20
C VAL A 248 1.50 -4.75 1.48
N GLY A 249 1.34 -3.86 0.52
CA GLY A 249 1.64 -2.44 0.64
C GLY A 249 0.43 -1.59 0.97
N GLU A 250 -0.78 -2.03 0.55
CA GLU A 250 -2.04 -1.32 0.78
C GLU A 250 -3.24 -2.23 0.53
N PHE A 251 -4.34 -1.96 1.27
CA PHE A 251 -5.68 -2.44 0.93
C PHE A 251 -6.55 -1.25 0.53
N ASN A 252 -7.38 -1.43 -0.50
CA ASN A 252 -8.39 -0.47 -0.91
C ASN A 252 -9.74 -1.17 -0.96
N CYS A 253 -10.63 -0.87 -0.01
CA CYS A 253 -11.94 -1.48 0.13
C CYS A 253 -13.10 -0.54 -0.19
N SER A 254 -12.79 0.74 -0.48
CA SER A 254 -13.74 1.76 -0.89
C SER A 254 -13.14 2.62 -2.01
N CYS A 255 -13.98 3.25 -2.81
CA CYS A 255 -13.56 4.13 -3.91
C CYS A 255 -12.62 3.48 -4.92
N VAL A 256 -12.67 2.15 -5.02
CA VAL A 256 -11.92 1.40 -6.03
C VAL A 256 -12.57 1.68 -7.38
N GLY A 257 -11.84 2.37 -8.25
CA GLY A 257 -12.34 2.69 -9.59
C GLY A 257 -12.51 1.43 -10.43
N ILE A 258 -13.70 1.23 -10.99
CA ILE A 258 -13.92 0.30 -12.10
C ILE A 258 -13.29 0.96 -13.32
N SER A 259 -11.98 0.83 -13.47
CA SER A 259 -11.33 1.38 -14.64
C SER A 259 -11.71 0.55 -15.87
N LYS A 260 -11.82 1.20 -17.03
CA LYS A 260 -12.01 0.53 -18.31
C LYS A 260 -11.04 -0.66 -18.49
N CYS A 261 -9.88 -0.55 -17.87
CA CYS A 261 -8.84 -1.57 -17.92
C CYS A 261 -9.26 -2.94 -17.44
N LEU A 262 -10.05 -3.01 -16.38
CA LEU A 262 -10.53 -4.30 -15.88
C LEU A 262 -11.46 -4.97 -16.87
N ALA A 263 -12.17 -4.18 -17.67
CA ALA A 263 -13.01 -4.69 -18.72
C ALA A 263 -12.19 -5.36 -19.84
N ALA A 264 -11.09 -4.76 -20.24
CA ALA A 264 -10.17 -5.35 -21.24
C ALA A 264 -9.51 -6.63 -20.75
N TYR A 265 -9.41 -6.76 -19.45
CA TYR A 265 -8.80 -7.91 -18.80
C TYR A 265 -9.56 -9.20 -18.91
N CYS A 266 -10.86 -9.08 -19.01
CA CYS A 266 -11.69 -10.23 -19.29
C CYS A 266 -11.48 -10.73 -20.75
N LYS A 267 -10.72 -9.96 -21.53
CA LYS A 267 -10.18 -10.40 -22.82
C LYS A 267 -8.84 -11.09 -22.61
N GLU A 268 -8.78 -12.30 -23.10
CA GLU A 268 -7.62 -13.16 -23.17
C GLU A 268 -6.29 -12.40 -23.39
N ASP A 269 -5.41 -12.47 -22.37
CA ASP A 269 -3.94 -12.37 -22.44
C ASP A 269 -3.24 -11.24 -23.21
N THR A 270 -3.89 -10.12 -23.49
CA THR A 270 -3.19 -9.00 -24.12
C THR A 270 -2.88 -7.93 -23.06
N PRO A 271 -1.61 -7.72 -22.69
CA PRO A 271 -1.22 -6.61 -21.82
C PRO A 271 -1.66 -5.30 -22.46
N THR A 272 -2.57 -4.57 -21.83
CA THR A 272 -3.01 -3.27 -22.32
C THR A 272 -2.18 -2.19 -21.62
N ALA A 273 -1.40 -1.44 -22.38
CA ALA A 273 -0.48 -0.43 -21.84
C ALA A 273 -1.22 0.84 -21.38
N SER A 274 -2.42 1.12 -21.89
CA SER A 274 -3.18 2.33 -21.60
C SER A 274 -4.67 2.04 -21.51
N VAL A 275 -5.35 2.77 -20.62
CA VAL A 275 -6.81 2.77 -20.50
C VAL A 275 -7.49 3.34 -21.76
N ASP A 276 -6.78 4.19 -22.46
CA ASP A 276 -7.30 4.87 -23.65
C ASP A 276 -7.40 3.92 -24.87
N ASP A 277 -6.68 2.79 -24.83
CA ASP A 277 -6.72 1.77 -25.86
C ASP A 277 -7.96 0.86 -25.80
N ILE A 278 -8.77 0.99 -24.72
CA ILE A 278 -9.95 0.15 -24.49
C ILE A 278 -11.15 0.69 -25.27
N THR A 279 -11.64 -0.12 -26.18
CA THR A 279 -12.76 0.22 -27.06
C THR A 279 -14.13 -0.02 -26.37
N ALA A 280 -15.19 0.53 -26.99
CA ALA A 280 -16.57 0.24 -26.55
C ALA A 280 -16.96 -1.23 -26.74
N GLU A 281 -16.30 -1.96 -27.62
CA GLU A 281 -16.50 -3.39 -27.86
C GLU A 281 -15.88 -4.21 -26.73
N ASP A 282 -14.69 -3.85 -26.29
CA ASP A 282 -14.02 -4.42 -25.12
C ASP A 282 -14.91 -4.31 -23.87
N MET A 283 -15.59 -3.17 -23.70
CA MET A 283 -16.51 -2.95 -22.59
C MET A 283 -17.76 -3.85 -22.63
N LYS A 284 -18.21 -4.28 -23.83
CA LYS A 284 -19.33 -5.23 -23.94
C LYS A 284 -18.92 -6.64 -23.54
N GLU A 285 -17.71 -7.05 -23.89
CA GLU A 285 -17.18 -8.36 -23.54
C GLU A 285 -16.95 -8.51 -22.02
N ALA A 286 -16.74 -7.39 -21.33
CA ALA A 286 -16.66 -7.33 -19.87
C ALA A 286 -18.00 -7.54 -19.12
N GLN A 287 -19.10 -7.79 -19.81
CA GLN A 287 -20.41 -7.96 -19.18
C GLN A 287 -20.41 -9.10 -18.13
N GLY A 288 -19.68 -10.18 -18.37
CA GLY A 288 -19.52 -11.29 -17.40
C GLY A 288 -18.96 -10.86 -16.05
N TYR A 289 -18.24 -9.76 -16.00
CA TYR A 289 -17.72 -9.17 -14.79
C TYR A 289 -18.82 -8.49 -13.95
N GLY A 290 -19.75 -7.80 -14.60
CA GLY A 290 -20.94 -7.26 -13.95
C GLY A 290 -21.83 -8.36 -13.39
N ASP A 291 -21.99 -9.47 -14.12
CA ASP A 291 -22.75 -10.64 -13.70
C ASP A 291 -22.11 -11.31 -12.47
N LEU A 292 -20.79 -11.41 -12.42
CA LEU A 292 -20.06 -11.90 -11.25
C LEU A 292 -20.31 -11.02 -10.04
N MET A 293 -20.20 -9.70 -10.17
CA MET A 293 -20.46 -8.76 -9.08
C MET A 293 -21.91 -8.88 -8.58
N GLY A 294 -22.87 -8.93 -9.48
CA GLY A 294 -24.28 -9.11 -9.15
C GLY A 294 -24.51 -10.41 -8.38
N THR A 295 -23.96 -11.52 -8.82
CA THR A 295 -24.08 -12.83 -8.18
C THR A 295 -23.47 -12.82 -6.77
N LYS A 296 -22.27 -12.27 -6.60
CA LYS A 296 -21.61 -12.18 -5.29
C LYS A 296 -22.36 -11.23 -4.35
N ALA A 297 -22.88 -10.10 -4.86
CA ALA A 297 -23.69 -9.17 -4.07
C ALA A 297 -24.96 -9.82 -3.53
N LEU A 298 -25.67 -10.60 -4.37
CA LEU A 298 -26.85 -11.35 -3.94
C LEU A 298 -26.48 -12.37 -2.86
N GLY A 299 -25.36 -13.10 -3.01
CA GLY A 299 -24.88 -14.05 -1.99
C GLY A 299 -24.59 -13.38 -0.63
N ILE A 300 -24.05 -12.16 -0.60
CA ILE A 300 -23.84 -11.39 0.63
C ILE A 300 -25.19 -11.00 1.25
N LEU A 301 -26.13 -10.50 0.45
CA LEU A 301 -27.45 -10.09 0.91
C LEU A 301 -28.26 -11.25 1.48
N ASP A 302 -28.19 -12.44 0.87
CA ASP A 302 -28.88 -13.62 1.34
C ASP A 302 -28.32 -14.13 2.68
N LYS A 303 -27.00 -14.11 2.86
CA LYS A 303 -26.38 -14.38 4.15
C LYS A 303 -26.80 -13.39 5.23
N ALA A 304 -26.89 -12.11 4.90
CA ALA A 304 -27.33 -11.07 5.84
C ALA A 304 -28.79 -11.20 6.25
N LYS A 305 -29.67 -11.68 5.36
CA LYS A 305 -31.09 -11.93 5.65
C LYS A 305 -31.32 -13.19 6.49
N GLY A 306 -30.39 -14.14 6.45
CA GLY A 306 -30.46 -15.37 7.23
C GLY A 306 -29.94 -15.23 8.68
N LYS A 307 -29.38 -14.08 9.02
CA LYS A 307 -29.01 -13.68 10.39
C LYS A 307 -30.15 -12.89 11.06
#